data_687819b332370cf3ebae10ef30c41a4e
#
_entry.id   687819b332370cf3ebae10ef30c41a4e
#
_cell.length_a   1.000
_cell.length_b   1.000
_cell.length_c   1.000
_cell.angle_alpha   90.00
_cell.angle_beta   90.00
_cell.angle_gamma   90.00
#
_symmetry.space_group_name_H-M   'P 1'
#
loop_
_entity.id
_entity.type
_entity.pdbx_description
1 polymer ?
#
loop_
_entity_poly.entity_id
_entity_poly.type
_entity_poly.pdbx_seq_one_letter_code
_entity_poly.pdbx_strand_id
1 'polypeptide(L)'
;MKIAVFVSGGGTNLQAIIDKIASGEITNVEISEVIASNESAFAIERAKKAGIPAKVISKKILGAEAYDEATLTELNSIGVELVVLAGFLSMLGPKTVAAYANRIINIHPALIPSFCGQGMYGIRPHEAVLAKGVKVSGATVHFVNEHYDEGPIILQKAVDVLPDDTPETLQKRIMKECEQVILPQAIQLIADGRIEVVNNLVRVKP
;
A
#
# COMPACT_ATOMS: atom_id res chain seq x y z
N MET A 1 13.83 2.10 10.97
CA MET A 1 12.46 2.66 10.78
C MET A 1 11.45 1.57 11.06
N LYS A 2 10.51 1.81 11.97
CA LYS A 2 9.40 0.90 12.30
C LYS A 2 8.22 1.14 11.38
N ILE A 3 7.72 0.09 10.73
CA ILE A 3 6.55 0.20 9.85
C ILE A 3 5.40 -0.69 10.33
N ALA A 4 4.15 -0.24 10.09
CA ALA A 4 2.97 -1.08 10.17
C ALA A 4 2.44 -1.32 8.75
N VAL A 5 2.09 -2.57 8.43
CA VAL A 5 1.56 -2.92 7.11
C VAL A 5 0.10 -3.29 7.22
N PHE A 6 -0.76 -2.53 6.53
CA PHE A 6 -2.20 -2.74 6.50
C PHE A 6 -2.61 -3.59 5.31
N VAL A 7 -3.48 -4.56 5.54
CA VAL A 7 -3.87 -5.59 4.57
C VAL A 7 -5.36 -5.91 4.66
N SER A 8 -5.96 -6.36 3.54
CA SER A 8 -7.36 -6.82 3.52
C SER A 8 -7.55 -8.22 2.94
N GLY A 9 -6.56 -8.79 2.26
CA GLY A 9 -6.68 -10.03 1.51
C GLY A 9 -5.47 -10.95 1.55
N GLY A 10 -5.02 -11.40 0.38
CA GLY A 10 -3.96 -12.42 0.22
C GLY A 10 -2.57 -12.03 0.73
N GLY A 11 -2.25 -10.73 0.83
CA GLY A 11 -0.98 -10.22 1.37
C GLY A 11 0.24 -10.48 0.48
N THR A 12 0.08 -10.49 -0.83
CA THR A 12 1.20 -10.71 -1.77
C THR A 12 2.21 -9.56 -1.73
N ASN A 13 1.75 -8.32 -1.57
CA ASN A 13 2.62 -7.16 -1.38
C ASN A 13 3.31 -7.20 0.00
N LEU A 14 2.60 -7.62 1.07
CA LEU A 14 3.22 -7.87 2.37
C LEU A 14 4.34 -8.91 2.24
N GLN A 15 4.11 -10.02 1.54
CA GLN A 15 5.12 -11.04 1.33
C GLN A 15 6.35 -10.47 0.63
N ALA A 16 6.16 -9.66 -0.41
CA ALA A 16 7.28 -9.03 -1.11
C ALA A 16 8.12 -8.13 -0.19
N ILE A 17 7.48 -7.37 0.73
CA ILE A 17 8.20 -6.58 1.73
C ILE A 17 8.99 -7.48 2.68
N ILE A 18 8.37 -8.54 3.20
CA ILE A 18 9.02 -9.52 4.09
C ILE A 18 10.25 -10.13 3.41
N ASP A 19 10.10 -10.60 2.17
CA ASP A 19 11.17 -11.25 1.41
C ASP A 19 12.34 -10.28 1.14
N LYS A 20 12.03 -9.01 0.82
CA LYS A 20 13.03 -7.97 0.56
C LYS A 20 13.78 -7.53 1.83
N ILE A 21 13.14 -7.54 2.99
CA ILE A 21 13.80 -7.34 4.28
C ILE A 21 14.72 -8.54 4.59
N ALA A 22 14.23 -9.76 4.41
CA ALA A 22 14.98 -10.97 4.67
C ALA A 22 16.20 -11.13 3.74
N SER A 23 16.12 -10.69 2.48
CA SER A 23 17.23 -10.69 1.53
C SER A 23 18.24 -9.56 1.74
N GLY A 24 17.94 -8.57 2.58
CA GLY A 24 18.76 -7.37 2.77
C GLY A 24 18.63 -6.33 1.66
N GLU A 25 17.66 -6.46 0.77
CA GLU A 25 17.33 -5.42 -0.22
C GLU A 25 16.61 -4.22 0.41
N ILE A 26 15.89 -4.45 1.52
CA ILE A 26 15.40 -3.40 2.40
C ILE A 26 16.19 -3.47 3.70
N THR A 27 16.83 -2.35 4.05
CA THR A 27 17.67 -2.23 5.24
C THR A 27 17.14 -1.18 6.20
N ASN A 28 17.46 -1.31 7.49
CA ASN A 28 17.03 -0.37 8.53
C ASN A 28 15.50 -0.22 8.65
N VAL A 29 14.75 -1.25 8.25
CA VAL A 29 13.28 -1.31 8.31
C VAL A 29 12.87 -2.57 9.05
N GLU A 30 11.91 -2.42 9.96
CA GLU A 30 11.29 -3.50 10.74
C GLU A 30 9.77 -3.42 10.59
N ILE A 31 9.13 -4.52 10.22
CA ILE A 31 7.66 -4.63 10.28
C ILE A 31 7.29 -4.90 11.73
N SER A 32 6.85 -3.87 12.44
CA SER A 32 6.48 -4.00 13.85
C SER A 32 5.14 -4.69 14.03
N GLU A 33 4.20 -4.48 13.10
CA GLU A 33 2.90 -5.14 13.11
C GLU A 33 2.25 -5.19 11.73
N VAL A 34 1.45 -6.23 11.49
CA VAL A 34 0.52 -6.33 10.36
C VAL A 34 -0.90 -6.09 10.87
N ILE A 35 -1.59 -5.10 10.32
CA ILE A 35 -2.97 -4.76 10.71
C ILE A 35 -3.91 -5.18 9.58
N ALA A 36 -4.78 -6.16 9.89
CA ALA A 36 -5.76 -6.67 8.93
C ALA A 36 -7.14 -6.04 9.14
N SER A 37 -7.86 -5.74 8.05
CA SER A 37 -9.21 -5.20 8.11
C SER A 37 -10.28 -6.24 8.48
N ASN A 38 -9.94 -7.52 8.43
CA ASN A 38 -10.82 -8.65 8.73
C ASN A 38 -10.03 -9.90 9.10
N GLU A 39 -10.68 -10.84 9.80
CA GLU A 39 -10.07 -12.08 10.30
C GLU A 39 -9.73 -13.10 9.19
N SER A 40 -10.39 -13.02 8.03
CA SER A 40 -10.19 -13.94 6.93
C SER A 40 -9.04 -13.55 5.98
N ALA A 41 -8.32 -12.46 6.27
CA ALA A 41 -7.18 -12.03 5.49
C ALA A 41 -6.02 -13.04 5.58
N PHE A 42 -5.70 -13.72 4.49
CA PHE A 42 -4.59 -14.69 4.43
C PHE A 42 -3.23 -14.05 4.76
N ALA A 43 -3.13 -12.74 4.65
CA ALA A 43 -1.97 -11.96 5.07
C ALA A 43 -1.59 -12.19 6.55
N ILE A 44 -2.55 -12.50 7.43
CA ILE A 44 -2.33 -12.83 8.83
C ILE A 44 -1.45 -14.09 8.96
N GLU A 45 -1.72 -15.12 8.15
CA GLU A 45 -0.92 -16.34 8.13
C GLU A 45 0.51 -16.10 7.60
N ARG A 46 0.68 -15.15 6.67
CA ARG A 46 2.01 -14.74 6.21
C ARG A 46 2.81 -14.05 7.31
N ALA A 47 2.18 -13.11 8.01
CA ALA A 47 2.80 -12.42 9.14
C ALA A 47 3.21 -13.42 10.23
N LYS A 48 2.31 -14.34 10.61
CA LYS A 48 2.57 -15.39 11.60
C LYS A 48 3.74 -16.28 11.21
N LYS A 49 3.82 -16.72 9.95
CA LYS A 49 4.94 -17.53 9.44
C LYS A 49 6.27 -16.77 9.49
N ALA A 50 6.25 -15.47 9.34
CA ALA A 50 7.42 -14.60 9.43
C ALA A 50 7.75 -14.16 10.87
N GLY A 51 6.99 -14.59 11.88
CA GLY A 51 7.18 -14.17 13.27
C GLY A 51 6.78 -12.72 13.55
N ILE A 52 5.97 -12.12 12.66
CA ILE A 52 5.53 -10.72 12.78
C ILE A 52 4.17 -10.70 13.52
N PRO A 53 4.01 -9.85 14.55
CA PRO A 53 2.72 -9.64 15.20
C PRO A 53 1.64 -9.24 14.20
N ALA A 54 0.43 -9.77 14.37
CA ALA A 54 -0.70 -9.44 13.52
C ALA A 54 -1.95 -9.17 14.36
N LYS A 55 -2.68 -8.11 14.02
CA LYS A 55 -3.89 -7.68 14.70
C LYS A 55 -5.00 -7.39 13.70
N VAL A 56 -6.24 -7.64 14.09
CA VAL A 56 -7.42 -7.27 13.30
C VAL A 56 -8.04 -6.01 13.89
N ILE A 57 -8.13 -4.95 13.08
CA ILE A 57 -8.86 -3.73 13.40
C ILE A 57 -9.88 -3.50 12.28
N SER A 58 -11.13 -3.83 12.54
CA SER A 58 -12.17 -3.84 11.52
C SER A 58 -13.12 -2.65 11.64
N LYS A 59 -13.12 -1.80 10.61
CA LYS A 59 -14.07 -0.68 10.51
C LYS A 59 -15.52 -1.14 10.47
N LYS A 60 -15.77 -2.31 9.87
CA LYS A 60 -17.12 -2.91 9.81
C LYS A 60 -17.66 -3.28 11.18
N ILE A 61 -16.79 -3.71 12.09
CA ILE A 61 -17.16 -4.13 13.44
C ILE A 61 -17.25 -2.94 14.40
N LEU A 62 -16.25 -2.05 14.35
CA LEU A 62 -16.12 -0.97 15.31
C LEU A 62 -16.95 0.28 14.95
N GLY A 63 -17.29 0.47 13.68
CA GLY A 63 -17.78 1.74 13.16
C GLY A 63 -16.64 2.74 12.91
N ALA A 64 -16.95 3.85 12.25
CA ALA A 64 -15.92 4.73 11.70
C ALA A 64 -15.07 5.43 12.79
N GLU A 65 -15.70 5.95 13.82
CA GLU A 65 -15.02 6.73 14.86
C GLU A 65 -14.16 5.84 15.76
N ALA A 66 -14.71 4.75 16.30
CA ALA A 66 -13.97 3.82 17.15
C ALA A 66 -12.85 3.09 16.38
N TYR A 67 -13.04 2.84 15.08
CA TYR A 67 -12.01 2.32 14.21
C TYR A 67 -10.82 3.27 14.09
N ASP A 68 -11.08 4.57 13.88
CA ASP A 68 -10.02 5.58 13.76
C ASP A 68 -9.24 5.72 15.06
N GLU A 69 -9.93 5.77 16.19
CA GLU A 69 -9.32 5.84 17.51
C GLU A 69 -8.48 4.59 17.85
N ALA A 70 -9.02 3.40 17.57
CA ALA A 70 -8.32 2.14 17.80
C ALA A 70 -7.06 2.05 16.92
N THR A 71 -7.17 2.45 15.65
CA THR A 71 -6.05 2.47 14.71
C THR A 71 -4.94 3.41 15.18
N LEU A 72 -5.30 4.64 15.51
CA LEU A 72 -4.32 5.64 15.98
C LEU A 72 -3.66 5.23 17.29
N THR A 73 -4.44 4.70 18.23
CA THR A 73 -3.94 4.20 19.52
C THR A 73 -2.93 3.07 19.31
N GLU A 74 -3.24 2.11 18.42
CA GLU A 74 -2.35 1.00 18.11
C GLU A 74 -1.04 1.48 17.51
N LEU A 75 -1.10 2.29 16.44
CA LEU A 75 0.08 2.83 15.76
C LEU A 75 1.01 3.60 16.73
N ASN A 76 0.43 4.38 17.64
CA ASN A 76 1.19 5.11 18.64
C ASN A 76 1.82 4.16 19.69
N SER A 77 1.10 3.11 20.11
CA SER A 77 1.59 2.17 21.13
C SER A 77 2.83 1.39 20.68
N ILE A 78 2.90 1.05 19.40
CA ILE A 78 4.04 0.32 18.80
C ILE A 78 5.11 1.25 18.22
N GLY A 79 4.88 2.56 18.24
CA GLY A 79 5.86 3.56 17.80
C GLY A 79 6.15 3.51 16.30
N VAL A 80 5.10 3.37 15.48
CA VAL A 80 5.22 3.32 14.02
C VAL A 80 5.68 4.66 13.45
N GLU A 81 6.66 4.60 12.55
CA GLU A 81 7.18 5.76 11.83
C GLU A 81 6.58 5.90 10.44
N LEU A 82 6.25 4.77 9.78
CA LEU A 82 5.61 4.73 8.46
C LEU A 82 4.49 3.69 8.43
N VAL A 83 3.33 4.08 7.91
CA VAL A 83 2.20 3.20 7.63
C VAL A 83 2.22 2.82 6.15
N VAL A 84 2.09 1.53 5.84
CA VAL A 84 2.10 1.00 4.47
C VAL A 84 0.77 0.31 4.18
N LEU A 85 -0.01 0.83 3.24
CA LEU A 85 -1.23 0.21 2.77
C LEU A 85 -0.90 -0.74 1.60
N ALA A 86 -0.96 -2.05 1.85
CA ALA A 86 -0.55 -3.10 0.93
C ALA A 86 -1.74 -3.99 0.52
N GLY A 87 -2.57 -3.49 -0.39
CA GLY A 87 -3.84 -4.12 -0.74
C GLY A 87 -4.86 -3.97 0.39
N PHE A 88 -4.94 -2.78 0.97
CA PHE A 88 -5.86 -2.42 2.03
C PHE A 88 -7.11 -1.75 1.42
N LEU A 89 -8.29 -2.36 1.65
CA LEU A 89 -9.54 -1.97 0.99
C LEU A 89 -10.45 -1.09 1.86
N SER A 90 -10.00 -0.73 3.07
CA SER A 90 -10.70 0.20 3.95
C SER A 90 -10.00 1.55 3.95
N MET A 91 -10.75 2.62 4.12
CA MET A 91 -10.13 3.93 4.39
C MET A 91 -9.70 4.03 5.84
N LEU A 92 -8.52 4.58 6.06
CA LEU A 92 -8.11 5.08 7.37
C LEU A 92 -8.99 6.26 7.78
N GLY A 93 -9.13 6.47 9.08
CA GLY A 93 -9.90 7.58 9.59
C GLY A 93 -9.13 8.90 9.55
N PRO A 94 -9.85 10.05 9.64
CA PRO A 94 -9.24 11.36 9.48
C PRO A 94 -8.23 11.70 10.59
N LYS A 95 -8.43 11.23 11.82
CA LYS A 95 -7.47 11.44 12.93
C LYS A 95 -6.16 10.74 12.64
N THR A 96 -6.21 9.48 12.14
CA THR A 96 -5.04 8.70 11.74
C THR A 96 -4.32 9.36 10.57
N VAL A 97 -5.04 9.77 9.52
CA VAL A 97 -4.45 10.42 8.33
C VAL A 97 -3.76 11.73 8.73
N ALA A 98 -4.38 12.55 9.56
CA ALA A 98 -3.80 13.81 10.03
C ALA A 98 -2.55 13.59 10.91
N ALA A 99 -2.59 12.63 11.84
CA ALA A 99 -1.46 12.32 12.73
C ALA A 99 -0.24 11.76 11.98
N TYR A 100 -0.47 11.07 10.88
CA TYR A 100 0.56 10.46 10.03
C TYR A 100 0.69 11.15 8.66
N ALA A 101 0.46 12.46 8.59
CA ALA A 101 0.64 13.25 7.37
C ALA A 101 2.04 13.03 6.77
N ASN A 102 2.11 12.69 5.46
CA ASN A 102 3.34 12.29 4.75
C ASN A 102 4.08 11.09 5.39
N ARG A 103 3.38 10.26 6.14
CA ARG A 103 3.89 9.01 6.73
C ARG A 103 2.93 7.83 6.53
N ILE A 104 2.03 7.93 5.56
CA ILE A 104 1.19 6.83 5.08
C ILE A 104 1.41 6.72 3.58
N ILE A 105 1.81 5.55 3.11
CA ILE A 105 1.92 5.26 1.68
C ILE A 105 0.95 4.19 1.25
N ASN A 106 0.47 4.27 0.01
CA ASN A 106 -0.41 3.28 -0.60
C ASN A 106 0.17 2.81 -1.92
N ILE A 107 -0.05 1.55 -2.25
CA ILE A 107 0.18 0.99 -3.59
C ILE A 107 -1.16 0.88 -4.31
N HIS A 108 -1.29 1.57 -5.45
CA HIS A 108 -2.47 1.54 -6.31
C HIS A 108 -2.15 0.84 -7.64
N PRO A 109 -2.97 -0.12 -8.10
CA PRO A 109 -2.66 -0.94 -9.28
C PRO A 109 -3.04 -0.27 -10.61
N ALA A 110 -2.74 1.02 -10.73
CA ALA A 110 -2.85 1.78 -11.98
C ALA A 110 -1.86 2.97 -11.99
N LEU A 111 -1.71 3.62 -13.14
CA LEU A 111 -0.92 4.85 -13.29
C LEU A 111 -1.80 6.06 -12.96
N ILE A 112 -1.79 6.52 -11.71
CA ILE A 112 -2.49 7.73 -11.28
C ILE A 112 -2.06 8.92 -12.17
N PRO A 113 -3.00 9.77 -12.62
CA PRO A 113 -4.39 9.94 -12.18
C PRO A 113 -5.42 9.08 -12.92
N SER A 114 -5.01 8.14 -13.76
CA SER A 114 -5.93 7.28 -14.51
C SER A 114 -6.35 6.06 -13.68
N PHE A 115 -7.60 5.63 -13.82
CA PHE A 115 -8.16 4.40 -13.21
C PHE A 115 -7.95 4.31 -11.70
N CYS A 116 -8.15 5.44 -11.00
CA CYS A 116 -8.01 5.59 -9.55
C CYS A 116 -9.25 6.24 -8.93
N GLY A 117 -9.23 6.42 -7.61
CA GLY A 117 -10.31 7.04 -6.87
C GLY A 117 -11.38 6.06 -6.37
N GLN A 118 -12.52 6.60 -5.93
CA GLN A 118 -13.57 5.82 -5.28
C GLN A 118 -14.06 4.67 -6.15
N GLY A 119 -14.00 3.45 -5.60
CA GLY A 119 -14.47 2.24 -6.29
C GLY A 119 -13.40 1.54 -7.16
N MET A 120 -12.25 2.14 -7.40
CA MET A 120 -11.15 1.57 -8.19
C MET A 120 -10.19 0.75 -7.31
N TYR A 121 -10.60 -0.48 -6.97
CA TYR A 121 -9.82 -1.42 -6.16
C TYR A 121 -9.99 -2.87 -6.64
N GLY A 122 -9.08 -3.74 -6.24
CA GLY A 122 -9.11 -5.16 -6.57
C GLY A 122 -8.92 -5.39 -8.06
N ILE A 123 -9.90 -6.04 -8.72
CA ILE A 123 -9.87 -6.33 -10.16
C ILE A 123 -10.33 -5.14 -11.02
N ARG A 124 -11.11 -4.21 -10.44
CA ARG A 124 -11.80 -3.14 -11.17
C ARG A 124 -10.90 -2.20 -11.99
N PRO A 125 -9.72 -1.76 -11.50
CA PRO A 125 -8.80 -0.96 -12.32
C PRO A 125 -8.40 -1.68 -13.61
N HIS A 126 -8.16 -2.99 -13.55
CA HIS A 126 -7.76 -3.80 -14.70
C HIS A 126 -8.91 -4.01 -15.70
N GLU A 127 -10.13 -4.21 -15.21
CA GLU A 127 -11.34 -4.22 -16.04
C GLU A 127 -11.52 -2.89 -16.77
N ALA A 128 -11.36 -1.77 -16.07
CA ALA A 128 -11.49 -0.44 -16.65
C ALA A 128 -10.39 -0.15 -17.68
N VAL A 129 -9.15 -0.56 -17.43
CA VAL A 129 -8.01 -0.46 -18.36
C VAL A 129 -8.32 -1.18 -19.66
N LEU A 130 -8.76 -2.44 -19.58
CA LEU A 130 -9.10 -3.25 -20.76
C LEU A 130 -10.31 -2.70 -21.51
N ALA A 131 -11.37 -2.33 -20.80
CA ALA A 131 -12.58 -1.74 -21.39
C ALA A 131 -12.27 -0.43 -22.13
N LYS A 132 -11.31 0.38 -21.65
CA LYS A 132 -10.89 1.61 -22.31
C LYS A 132 -9.97 1.38 -23.50
N GLY A 133 -9.34 0.20 -23.59
CA GLY A 133 -8.41 -0.15 -24.66
C GLY A 133 -7.09 0.59 -24.64
N VAL A 134 -6.63 1.02 -23.43
CA VAL A 134 -5.31 1.64 -23.28
C VAL A 134 -4.21 0.61 -23.51
N LYS A 135 -3.04 1.06 -23.93
CA LYS A 135 -1.91 0.17 -24.31
C LYS A 135 -0.89 0.02 -23.20
N VAL A 136 -0.95 0.89 -22.20
CA VAL A 136 -0.02 0.90 -21.06
C VAL A 136 -0.81 1.05 -19.77
N SER A 137 -0.48 0.24 -18.78
CA SER A 137 -0.96 0.34 -17.40
C SER A 137 0.21 0.20 -16.43
N GLY A 138 -0.02 0.00 -15.15
CA GLY A 138 1.07 -0.14 -14.17
C GLY A 138 0.59 0.01 -12.74
N ALA A 139 1.51 0.47 -11.87
CA ALA A 139 1.21 0.76 -10.48
C ALA A 139 1.82 2.08 -10.03
N THR A 140 1.24 2.64 -8.98
CA THR A 140 1.66 3.90 -8.36
C THR A 140 1.81 3.71 -6.85
N VAL A 141 2.95 4.11 -6.28
CA VAL A 141 3.10 4.36 -4.85
C VAL A 141 2.97 5.85 -4.61
N HIS A 142 2.09 6.22 -3.69
CA HIS A 142 1.84 7.62 -3.35
C HIS A 142 1.63 7.79 -1.84
N PHE A 143 1.82 8.97 -1.33
CA PHE A 143 1.37 9.33 0.01
C PHE A 143 -0.14 9.39 0.07
N VAL A 144 -0.71 9.04 1.23
CA VAL A 144 -2.15 9.10 1.47
C VAL A 144 -2.50 10.43 2.11
N ASN A 145 -3.58 11.04 1.62
CA ASN A 145 -4.22 12.22 2.17
C ASN A 145 -5.73 11.96 2.40
N GLU A 146 -6.52 13.00 2.59
CA GLU A 146 -7.96 12.92 2.85
C GLU A 146 -8.78 12.46 1.62
N HIS A 147 -8.19 12.50 0.43
CA HIS A 147 -8.85 12.16 -0.83
C HIS A 147 -8.32 10.84 -1.38
N TYR A 148 -9.19 10.07 -2.04
CA TYR A 148 -8.80 8.80 -2.63
C TYR A 148 -7.76 9.00 -3.74
N ASP A 149 -6.60 8.38 -3.58
CA ASP A 149 -5.53 8.29 -4.58
C ASP A 149 -5.01 9.65 -5.13
N GLU A 150 -5.17 10.75 -4.38
CA GLU A 150 -4.80 12.11 -4.79
C GLU A 150 -3.52 12.64 -4.10
N GLY A 151 -2.92 11.87 -3.22
CA GLY A 151 -1.70 12.27 -2.52
C GLY A 151 -0.45 12.29 -3.42
N PRO A 152 0.65 12.91 -2.96
CA PRO A 152 1.90 13.03 -3.72
C PRO A 152 2.45 11.69 -4.18
N ILE A 153 2.72 11.57 -5.48
CA ILE A 153 3.24 10.34 -6.11
C ILE A 153 4.73 10.19 -5.77
N ILE A 154 5.11 9.00 -5.28
CA ILE A 154 6.49 8.66 -4.94
C ILE A 154 7.16 7.97 -6.12
N LEU A 155 6.57 6.86 -6.59
CA LEU A 155 7.08 6.06 -7.69
C LEU A 155 5.93 5.56 -8.56
N GLN A 156 6.23 5.43 -9.85
CA GLN A 156 5.35 4.77 -10.81
C GLN A 156 6.15 3.80 -11.67
N LYS A 157 5.54 2.69 -12.03
CA LYS A 157 6.10 1.72 -12.95
C LYS A 157 5.03 1.24 -13.92
N ALA A 158 5.37 1.27 -15.21
CA ALA A 158 4.47 0.89 -16.29
C ALA A 158 4.76 -0.51 -16.82
N VAL A 159 3.72 -1.13 -17.37
CA VAL A 159 3.76 -2.36 -18.19
C VAL A 159 2.84 -2.21 -19.40
N ASP A 160 3.14 -2.95 -20.46
CA ASP A 160 2.28 -3.03 -21.63
C ASP A 160 0.99 -3.82 -21.32
N VAL A 161 -0.12 -3.38 -21.90
CA VAL A 161 -1.38 -4.14 -21.96
C VAL A 161 -1.35 -4.99 -23.23
N LEU A 162 -1.31 -6.31 -23.06
CA LEU A 162 -1.21 -7.25 -24.18
C LEU A 162 -2.57 -7.48 -24.84
N PRO A 163 -2.61 -7.85 -26.14
CA PRO A 163 -3.86 -8.07 -26.87
C PRO A 163 -4.77 -9.12 -26.24
N ASP A 164 -4.18 -10.15 -25.63
CA ASP A 164 -4.91 -11.29 -25.06
C ASP A 164 -5.07 -11.19 -23.53
N ASP A 165 -4.84 -10.01 -22.93
CA ASP A 165 -5.01 -9.84 -21.50
C ASP A 165 -6.47 -9.98 -21.08
N THR A 166 -6.66 -10.77 -20.02
CA THR A 166 -7.84 -10.70 -19.17
C THR A 166 -7.57 -9.80 -17.96
N PRO A 167 -8.60 -9.35 -17.23
CA PRO A 167 -8.37 -8.59 -16.01
C PRO A 167 -7.41 -9.29 -15.03
N GLU A 168 -7.52 -10.62 -14.91
CA GLU A 168 -6.71 -11.42 -14.01
C GLU A 168 -5.25 -11.56 -14.49
N THR A 169 -4.99 -11.69 -15.80
CA THR A 169 -3.63 -11.78 -16.33
C THR A 169 -2.90 -10.44 -16.18
N LEU A 170 -3.59 -9.35 -16.48
CA LEU A 170 -3.08 -7.99 -16.32
C LEU A 170 -2.81 -7.69 -14.83
N GLN A 171 -3.75 -8.04 -13.93
CA GLN A 171 -3.57 -7.88 -12.49
C GLN A 171 -2.33 -8.61 -11.99
N LYS A 172 -2.16 -9.89 -12.35
CA LYS A 172 -0.99 -10.68 -11.93
C LYS A 172 0.32 -10.09 -12.45
N ARG A 173 0.34 -9.57 -13.69
CA ARG A 173 1.52 -8.92 -14.26
C ARG A 173 1.84 -7.63 -13.53
N ILE A 174 0.87 -6.73 -13.34
CA ILE A 174 1.07 -5.47 -12.62
C ILE A 174 1.52 -5.74 -11.18
N MET A 175 0.90 -6.70 -10.49
CA MET A 175 1.32 -7.09 -9.15
C MET A 175 2.78 -7.53 -9.12
N LYS A 176 3.18 -8.45 -10.01
CA LYS A 176 4.53 -9.02 -10.00
C LYS A 176 5.60 -8.05 -10.49
N GLU A 177 5.31 -7.34 -11.59
CA GLU A 177 6.31 -6.54 -12.29
C GLU A 177 6.35 -5.07 -11.84
N CYS A 178 5.26 -4.58 -11.22
CA CYS A 178 5.16 -3.20 -10.74
C CYS A 178 5.05 -3.12 -9.22
N GLU A 179 3.93 -3.59 -8.63
CA GLU A 179 3.64 -3.37 -7.22
C GLU A 179 4.73 -3.94 -6.30
N GLN A 180 5.10 -5.22 -6.49
CA GLN A 180 6.12 -5.92 -5.70
C GLN A 180 7.55 -5.41 -5.94
N VAL A 181 7.73 -4.50 -6.90
CA VAL A 181 9.01 -3.84 -7.17
C VAL A 181 9.04 -2.45 -6.53
N ILE A 182 8.04 -1.59 -6.87
CA ILE A 182 8.12 -0.19 -6.47
C ILE A 182 7.69 0.07 -5.01
N LEU A 183 6.84 -0.78 -4.42
CA LEU A 183 6.46 -0.62 -3.01
C LEU A 183 7.65 -0.85 -2.07
N PRO A 184 8.41 -1.95 -2.17
CA PRO A 184 9.66 -2.12 -1.42
C PRO A 184 10.68 -1.00 -1.67
N GLN A 185 10.83 -0.57 -2.93
CA GLN A 185 11.73 0.52 -3.29
C GLN A 185 11.33 1.85 -2.63
N ALA A 186 10.04 2.19 -2.60
CA ALA A 186 9.55 3.39 -1.94
C ALA A 186 9.80 3.36 -0.42
N ILE A 187 9.59 2.19 0.22
CA ILE A 187 9.89 1.99 1.65
C ILE A 187 11.38 2.24 1.92
N GLN A 188 12.28 1.71 1.08
CA GLN A 188 13.72 1.93 1.24
C GLN A 188 14.09 3.40 1.05
N LEU A 189 13.56 4.07 0.02
CA LEU A 189 13.83 5.50 -0.21
C LEU A 189 13.41 6.37 0.98
N ILE A 190 12.28 6.02 1.63
CA ILE A 190 11.81 6.72 2.84
C ILE A 190 12.74 6.41 4.03
N ALA A 191 13.13 5.16 4.21
CA ALA A 191 14.04 4.74 5.29
C ALA A 191 15.41 5.41 5.19
N ASP A 192 15.88 5.68 3.97
CA ASP A 192 17.14 6.37 3.68
C ASP A 192 17.02 7.92 3.82
N GLY A 193 15.83 8.46 4.11
CA GLY A 193 15.59 9.91 4.18
C GLY A 193 15.71 10.62 2.83
N ARG A 194 15.58 9.88 1.72
CA ARG A 194 15.74 10.38 0.36
C ARG A 194 14.47 10.99 -0.22
N ILE A 195 13.37 10.95 0.49
CA ILE A 195 12.09 11.51 0.05
C ILE A 195 11.86 12.87 0.70
N GLU A 196 11.56 13.85 -0.13
CA GLU A 196 11.15 15.20 0.28
C GLU A 196 9.84 15.57 -0.40
N VAL A 197 8.87 16.09 0.36
CA VAL A 197 7.60 16.58 -0.19
C VAL A 197 7.62 18.11 -0.19
N VAL A 198 7.57 18.72 -1.36
CA VAL A 198 7.55 20.19 -1.53
C VAL A 198 6.39 20.57 -2.46
N ASN A 199 5.50 21.42 -1.99
CA ASN A 199 4.32 21.87 -2.77
C ASN A 199 3.52 20.70 -3.35
N ASN A 200 3.25 19.68 -2.54
CA ASN A 200 2.54 18.45 -2.92
C ASN A 200 3.23 17.61 -4.02
N LEU A 201 4.51 17.83 -4.26
CA LEU A 201 5.34 17.04 -5.17
C LEU A 201 6.44 16.32 -4.41
N VAL A 202 6.69 15.07 -4.77
CA VAL A 202 7.80 14.30 -4.22
C VAL A 202 9.07 14.55 -5.02
N ARG A 203 10.16 14.82 -4.29
CA ARG A 203 11.51 14.84 -4.83
C ARG A 203 12.30 13.70 -4.23
N VAL A 204 12.94 12.90 -5.07
CA VAL A 204 13.87 11.86 -4.64
C VAL A 204 15.29 12.45 -4.66
N LYS A 205 15.91 12.52 -3.48
CA LYS A 205 17.29 12.98 -3.35
C LYS A 205 18.26 11.91 -3.88
N PRO A 206 19.40 12.30 -4.43
CA PRO A 206 20.43 11.37 -4.91
C PRO A 206 20.99 10.47 -3.82
#